data_0a80b2cbe2efb1c9a4bfd1210c890868
#
_entry.id   0a80b2cbe2efb1c9a4bfd1210c890868
#
_cell.length_a   1.000
_cell.length_b   1.000
_cell.length_c   1.000
_cell.angle_alpha   90.00
_cell.angle_beta   90.00
_cell.angle_gamma   90.00
#
_symmetry.space_group_name_H-M   'P 1'
#
loop_
_entity.id
_entity.type
_entity.pdbx_description
1 polymer ?
#
loop_
_entity_poly.entity_id
_entity_poly.type
_entity_poly.pdbx_seq_one_letter_code
_entity_poly.pdbx_strand_id
1 'polypeptide(L)'
;MKLSNNLTLEQRMNTEWGYQFDPMQCAEILDGARRGINAELYAKPDYDNIVMREIKEVLLKNPSLEEHSLKEYLDAYINRRRPMTFGFLVNECVKHSVDVHVITQLQCSNDAFSEIEMLIQENYDFSHCKTTTEFMKTYHAHAKHAYENDSWFRYYRDDQVKRKGDSFSDEIDE
;
A
#
# COMPACT_ATOMS: atom_id res chain seq x y z
N MET A 1 12.37 23.41 3.86
CA MET A 1 13.84 23.62 3.97
C MET A 1 14.44 23.32 2.61
N LYS A 2 15.05 24.30 1.92
CA LYS A 2 15.68 24.08 0.60
C LYS A 2 16.99 23.37 0.84
N LEU A 3 17.08 22.09 0.48
CA LEU A 3 18.30 21.30 0.51
C LEU A 3 19.31 21.86 -0.49
N SER A 4 20.57 21.98 -0.08
CA SER A 4 21.63 22.43 -0.98
C SER A 4 21.89 21.35 -2.04
N ASN A 5 21.64 21.68 -3.30
CA ASN A 5 21.66 20.75 -4.43
C ASN A 5 23.05 20.15 -4.78
N ASN A 6 24.09 20.40 -3.98
CA ASN A 6 25.47 20.06 -4.32
C ASN A 6 26.14 18.99 -3.43
N LEU A 7 25.44 18.44 -2.44
CA LEU A 7 25.99 17.40 -1.57
C LEU A 7 25.65 16.00 -2.10
N THR A 8 26.63 15.09 -2.06
CA THR A 8 26.37 13.68 -2.32
C THR A 8 25.44 13.12 -1.23
N LEU A 9 24.76 12.02 -1.51
CA LEU A 9 23.89 11.36 -0.53
C LEU A 9 24.65 11.03 0.77
N GLU A 10 25.89 10.54 0.65
CA GLU A 10 26.77 10.24 1.78
C GLU A 10 27.12 11.49 2.61
N GLN A 11 27.34 12.62 1.95
CA GLN A 11 27.55 13.90 2.62
C GLN A 11 26.30 14.40 3.32
N ARG A 12 25.12 14.23 2.72
CA ARG A 12 23.84 14.55 3.36
C ARG A 12 23.57 13.68 4.58
N MET A 13 23.84 12.38 4.49
CA MET A 13 23.71 11.45 5.62
C MET A 13 24.60 11.85 6.79
N ASN A 14 25.80 12.34 6.52
CA ASN A 14 26.76 12.71 7.55
C ASN A 14 26.54 14.12 8.15
N THR A 15 25.82 15.01 7.46
CA THR A 15 25.67 16.41 7.88
C THR A 15 24.24 16.81 8.21
N GLU A 16 23.28 16.50 7.33
CA GLU A 16 21.91 17.01 7.46
C GLU A 16 20.93 15.93 7.93
N TRP A 17 21.13 14.67 7.53
CA TRP A 17 20.20 13.58 7.76
C TRP A 17 20.60 12.66 8.92
N GLY A 18 21.88 12.50 9.20
CA GLY A 18 22.37 11.57 10.24
C GLY A 18 21.90 11.90 11.67
N TYR A 19 21.39 13.11 11.89
CA TYR A 19 20.77 13.51 13.16
C TYR A 19 19.24 13.39 13.18
N GLN A 20 18.62 13.14 12.02
CA GLN A 20 17.16 13.11 11.88
C GLN A 20 16.64 11.69 11.72
N PHE A 21 17.48 10.75 11.30
CA PHE A 21 17.11 9.38 11.00
C PHE A 21 17.86 8.40 11.91
N ASP A 22 17.17 7.37 12.35
CA ASP A 22 17.81 6.26 13.05
C ASP A 22 18.65 5.38 12.08
N PRO A 23 19.51 4.47 12.58
CA PRO A 23 20.34 3.63 11.73
C PRO A 23 19.57 2.75 10.74
N MET A 24 18.36 2.31 11.09
CA MET A 24 17.52 1.47 10.21
C MET A 24 16.90 2.30 9.08
N GLN A 25 16.41 3.49 9.40
CA GLN A 25 15.94 4.46 8.40
C GLN A 25 17.07 4.84 7.45
N CYS A 26 18.27 5.12 7.98
CA CYS A 26 19.45 5.41 7.18
C CYS A 26 19.78 4.27 6.20
N ALA A 27 19.70 3.03 6.64
CA ALA A 27 19.94 1.87 5.78
C ALA A 27 18.95 1.79 4.61
N GLU A 28 17.67 2.03 4.85
CA GLU A 28 16.65 2.05 3.79
C GLU A 28 16.86 3.19 2.79
N ILE A 29 17.24 4.37 3.26
CA ILE A 29 17.54 5.54 2.41
C ILE A 29 18.74 5.25 1.50
N LEU A 30 19.85 4.73 2.07
CA LEU A 30 21.06 4.40 1.31
C LEU A 30 20.84 3.27 0.31
N ASP A 31 20.09 2.24 0.68
CA ASP A 31 19.74 1.14 -0.22
C ASP A 31 18.94 1.64 -1.43
N GLY A 32 17.88 2.44 -1.21
CA GLY A 32 17.09 2.98 -2.30
C GLY A 32 17.88 3.86 -3.25
N ALA A 33 18.76 4.71 -2.70
CA ALA A 33 19.59 5.57 -3.52
C ALA A 33 20.61 4.77 -4.35
N ARG A 34 21.21 3.69 -3.80
CA ARG A 34 22.08 2.77 -4.56
C ARG A 34 21.35 2.07 -5.69
N ARG A 35 20.05 1.85 -5.53
CA ARG A 35 19.16 1.26 -6.54
C ARG A 35 18.54 2.29 -7.49
N GLY A 36 18.96 3.56 -7.41
CA GLY A 36 18.57 4.65 -8.32
C GLY A 36 17.24 5.31 -7.99
N ILE A 37 16.69 5.09 -6.79
CA ILE A 37 15.45 5.72 -6.37
C ILE A 37 15.74 7.09 -5.78
N ASN A 38 14.89 8.08 -6.08
CA ASN A 38 14.93 9.37 -5.42
C ASN A 38 14.52 9.23 -3.94
N ALA A 39 15.49 9.20 -3.04
CA ALA A 39 15.27 9.04 -1.61
C ALA A 39 14.43 10.18 -0.99
N GLU A 40 14.39 11.38 -1.60
CA GLU A 40 13.61 12.53 -1.09
C GLU A 40 12.11 12.23 -1.04
N LEU A 41 11.65 11.28 -1.85
CA LEU A 41 10.24 10.90 -1.91
C LEU A 41 9.78 10.17 -0.63
N TYR A 42 10.67 9.42 0.03
CA TYR A 42 10.33 8.60 1.19
C TYR A 42 11.19 8.85 2.43
N ALA A 43 12.29 9.59 2.32
CA ALA A 43 13.12 9.96 3.46
C ALA A 43 12.43 11.05 4.29
N LYS A 44 11.49 10.64 5.14
CA LYS A 44 10.78 11.49 6.08
C LYS A 44 11.04 11.00 7.51
N PRO A 45 11.47 11.86 8.46
CA PRO A 45 11.78 11.44 9.83
C PRO A 45 10.61 10.74 10.54
N ASP A 46 9.38 11.10 10.18
CA ASP A 46 8.15 10.54 10.76
C ASP A 46 7.80 9.15 10.21
N TYR A 47 8.51 8.67 9.17
CA TYR A 47 8.31 7.33 8.62
C TYR A 47 9.26 6.35 9.29
N ASP A 48 8.73 5.26 9.84
CA ASP A 48 9.58 4.19 10.31
C ASP A 48 10.29 3.48 9.12
N ASN A 49 11.28 2.67 9.43
CA ASN A 49 12.06 1.96 8.41
C ASN A 49 11.22 0.97 7.59
N ILE A 50 10.12 0.44 8.15
CA ILE A 50 9.20 -0.48 7.45
C ILE A 50 8.45 0.31 6.38
N VAL A 51 7.88 1.47 6.73
CA VAL A 51 7.21 2.39 5.80
C VAL A 51 8.16 2.79 4.68
N MET A 52 9.39 3.21 5.02
CA MET A 52 10.40 3.58 4.01
C MET A 52 10.73 2.44 3.06
N ARG A 53 10.85 1.21 3.58
CA ARG A 53 11.10 0.01 2.77
C ARG A 53 9.97 -0.25 1.79
N GLU A 54 8.74 -0.20 2.23
CA GLU A 54 7.59 -0.47 1.38
C GLU A 54 7.43 0.57 0.27
N ILE A 55 7.59 1.86 0.60
CA ILE A 55 7.59 2.92 -0.41
C ILE A 55 8.70 2.68 -1.44
N LYS A 56 9.90 2.37 -0.98
CA LYS A 56 11.04 2.05 -1.83
C LYS A 56 10.72 0.88 -2.79
N GLU A 57 10.13 -0.20 -2.28
CA GLU A 57 9.75 -1.34 -3.13
C GLU A 57 8.66 -0.99 -4.14
N VAL A 58 7.68 -0.15 -3.78
CA VAL A 58 6.68 0.38 -4.73
C VAL A 58 7.38 1.17 -5.84
N LEU A 59 8.28 2.07 -5.50
CA LEU A 59 9.02 2.90 -6.48
C LEU A 59 9.93 2.05 -7.38
N LEU A 60 10.55 0.99 -6.85
CA LEU A 60 11.37 0.08 -7.65
C LEU A 60 10.57 -0.68 -8.70
N LYS A 61 9.37 -1.12 -8.34
CA LYS A 61 8.48 -1.85 -9.24
C LYS A 61 7.78 -0.91 -10.23
N ASN A 62 7.73 0.37 -9.91
CA ASN A 62 6.99 1.38 -10.65
C ASN A 62 7.77 2.67 -10.83
N PRO A 63 8.88 2.66 -11.58
CA PRO A 63 9.75 3.83 -11.74
C PRO A 63 9.05 5.02 -12.43
N SER A 64 7.91 4.78 -13.08
CA SER A 64 7.09 5.81 -13.73
C SER A 64 5.93 6.33 -12.85
N LEU A 65 5.85 5.92 -11.57
CA LEU A 65 4.80 6.41 -10.68
C LEU A 65 4.95 7.92 -10.50
N GLU A 66 3.93 8.66 -10.87
CA GLU A 66 3.92 10.11 -10.74
C GLU A 66 3.99 10.52 -9.25
N GLU A 67 4.72 11.59 -8.96
CA GLU A 67 4.90 12.10 -7.59
C GLU A 67 3.55 12.37 -6.89
N HIS A 68 2.55 12.81 -7.64
CA HIS A 68 1.19 13.05 -7.14
C HIS A 68 0.52 11.76 -6.69
N SER A 69 0.53 10.70 -7.49
CA SER A 69 -0.05 9.39 -7.14
C SER A 69 0.68 8.74 -5.97
N LEU A 70 2.01 8.91 -5.93
CA LEU A 70 2.80 8.50 -4.78
C LEU A 70 2.39 9.23 -3.51
N LYS A 71 2.21 10.55 -3.57
CA LYS A 71 1.79 11.36 -2.42
C LYS A 71 0.41 10.93 -1.91
N GLU A 72 -0.55 10.73 -2.78
CA GLU A 72 -1.88 10.24 -2.41
C GLU A 72 -1.83 8.85 -1.78
N TYR A 73 -1.01 7.96 -2.32
CA TYR A 73 -0.74 6.65 -1.74
C TYR A 73 -0.20 6.78 -0.31
N LEU A 74 0.82 7.62 -0.11
CA LEU A 74 1.46 7.83 1.18
C LEU A 74 0.48 8.42 2.21
N ASP A 75 -0.31 9.40 1.81
CA ASP A 75 -1.31 10.02 2.67
C ASP A 75 -2.36 8.99 3.10
N ALA A 76 -2.84 8.15 2.19
CA ALA A 76 -3.79 7.09 2.49
C ALA A 76 -3.17 5.99 3.38
N TYR A 77 -1.93 5.60 3.09
CA TYR A 77 -1.17 4.60 3.82
C TYR A 77 -0.92 5.02 5.27
N ILE A 78 -0.43 6.23 5.49
CA ILE A 78 -0.10 6.76 6.82
C ILE A 78 -1.37 7.00 7.63
N ASN A 79 -2.40 7.61 7.02
CA ASN A 79 -3.64 7.98 7.72
C ASN A 79 -4.49 6.76 8.11
N ARG A 80 -4.34 5.63 7.46
CA ARG A 80 -5.13 4.41 7.75
C ARG A 80 -4.59 3.54 8.86
N ARG A 81 -3.44 3.84 9.44
CA ARG A 81 -2.80 3.10 10.54
C ARG A 81 -2.61 1.58 10.31
N ARG A 82 -2.71 1.11 9.07
CA ARG A 82 -2.49 -0.29 8.70
C ARG A 82 -1.62 -0.37 7.46
N PRO A 83 -0.35 -0.07 7.63
CA PRO A 83 0.59 0.09 6.53
C PRO A 83 0.72 -1.15 5.65
N MET A 84 0.86 -2.34 6.23
CA MET A 84 1.24 -3.54 5.46
C MET A 84 0.18 -4.00 4.46
N THR A 85 -1.07 -4.14 4.89
CA THR A 85 -2.15 -4.64 4.01
C THR A 85 -2.39 -3.71 2.83
N PHE A 86 -2.37 -2.41 3.06
CA PHE A 86 -2.57 -1.43 1.99
C PHE A 86 -1.35 -1.35 1.06
N GLY A 87 -0.13 -1.45 1.60
CA GLY A 87 1.09 -1.53 0.81
C GLY A 87 1.11 -2.74 -0.12
N PHE A 88 0.70 -3.91 0.36
CA PHE A 88 0.56 -5.12 -0.46
C PHE A 88 -0.47 -4.92 -1.57
N LEU A 89 -1.65 -4.39 -1.26
CA LEU A 89 -2.67 -4.10 -2.25
C LEU A 89 -2.15 -3.16 -3.33
N VAL A 90 -1.47 -2.06 -2.96
CA VAL A 90 -0.91 -1.13 -3.95
C VAL A 90 0.15 -1.82 -4.81
N ASN A 91 1.01 -2.65 -4.25
CA ASN A 91 1.98 -3.42 -5.03
C ASN A 91 1.30 -4.33 -6.05
N GLU A 92 0.21 -4.99 -5.69
CA GLU A 92 -0.55 -5.82 -6.62
C GLU A 92 -1.25 -4.96 -7.70
N CYS A 93 -1.85 -3.83 -7.31
CA CYS A 93 -2.44 -2.88 -8.25
C CYS A 93 -1.44 -2.43 -9.31
N VAL A 94 -0.23 -2.08 -8.89
CA VAL A 94 0.85 -1.69 -9.79
C VAL A 94 1.23 -2.79 -10.78
N LYS A 95 1.40 -4.02 -10.31
CA LYS A 95 1.72 -5.17 -11.17
C LYS A 95 0.65 -5.43 -12.23
N HIS A 96 -0.59 -5.20 -11.89
CA HIS A 96 -1.75 -5.48 -12.74
C HIS A 96 -2.30 -4.22 -13.44
N SER A 97 -1.54 -3.12 -13.47
CA SER A 97 -1.91 -1.85 -14.13
C SER A 97 -3.22 -1.24 -13.62
N VAL A 98 -3.56 -1.51 -12.35
CA VAL A 98 -4.70 -0.89 -11.68
C VAL A 98 -4.31 0.51 -11.24
N ASP A 99 -5.22 1.47 -11.40
CA ASP A 99 -4.96 2.87 -11.07
C ASP A 99 -4.84 3.07 -9.55
N VAL A 100 -3.63 3.36 -9.09
CA VAL A 100 -3.33 3.58 -7.67
C VAL A 100 -4.12 4.75 -7.10
N HIS A 101 -4.37 5.81 -7.90
CA HIS A 101 -5.17 6.95 -7.48
C HIS A 101 -6.58 6.54 -7.05
N VAL A 102 -7.22 5.64 -7.79
CA VAL A 102 -8.54 5.10 -7.44
C VAL A 102 -8.48 4.34 -6.10
N ILE A 103 -7.44 3.51 -5.91
CA ILE A 103 -7.26 2.71 -4.69
C ILE A 103 -7.07 3.59 -3.45
N THR A 104 -6.30 4.67 -3.56
CA THR A 104 -6.04 5.57 -2.42
C THR A 104 -7.29 6.29 -1.92
N GLN A 105 -8.28 6.47 -2.79
CA GLN A 105 -9.55 7.11 -2.45
C GLN A 105 -10.62 6.14 -1.93
N LEU A 106 -10.38 4.82 -1.99
CA LEU A 106 -11.35 3.84 -1.50
C LEU A 106 -11.48 3.90 0.01
N GLN A 107 -12.73 3.96 0.46
CA GLN A 107 -13.09 3.85 1.88
C GLN A 107 -13.70 2.47 2.13
N CYS A 108 -12.86 1.48 2.32
CA CYS A 108 -13.25 0.10 2.54
C CYS A 108 -12.75 -0.42 3.89
N SER A 109 -13.37 -1.50 4.37
CA SER A 109 -12.83 -2.27 5.49
C SER A 109 -11.53 -2.98 5.08
N ASN A 110 -10.75 -3.44 6.07
CA ASN A 110 -9.55 -4.21 5.75
C ASN A 110 -9.85 -5.54 5.08
N ASP A 111 -10.97 -6.16 5.44
CA ASP A 111 -11.39 -7.42 4.79
C ASP A 111 -11.67 -7.18 3.31
N ALA A 112 -12.33 -6.07 2.97
CA ALA A 112 -12.54 -5.69 1.57
C ALA A 112 -11.23 -5.43 0.83
N PHE A 113 -10.23 -4.80 1.47
CA PHE A 113 -8.90 -4.63 0.88
C PHE A 113 -8.20 -5.97 0.64
N SER A 114 -8.29 -6.91 1.59
CA SER A 114 -7.73 -8.24 1.41
C SER A 114 -8.45 -9.03 0.30
N GLU A 115 -9.76 -8.93 0.21
CA GLU A 115 -10.52 -9.54 -0.89
C GLU A 115 -10.14 -8.93 -2.25
N ILE A 116 -9.99 -7.62 -2.34
CA ILE A 116 -9.56 -6.93 -3.57
C ILE A 116 -8.16 -7.40 -3.97
N GLU A 117 -7.23 -7.48 -3.02
CA GLU A 117 -5.87 -7.99 -3.26
C GLU A 117 -5.91 -9.41 -3.83
N MET A 118 -6.66 -10.32 -3.19
CA MET A 118 -6.83 -11.70 -3.68
C MET A 118 -7.40 -11.74 -5.09
N LEU A 119 -8.42 -10.96 -5.39
CA LEU A 119 -9.01 -10.92 -6.73
C LEU A 119 -8.00 -10.42 -7.79
N ILE A 120 -7.21 -9.41 -7.46
CA ILE A 120 -6.17 -8.91 -8.36
C ILE A 120 -5.08 -9.98 -8.59
N GLN A 121 -4.66 -10.69 -7.54
CA GLN A 121 -3.69 -11.80 -7.64
C GLN A 121 -4.19 -12.96 -8.51
N GLU A 122 -5.50 -13.24 -8.45
CA GLU A 122 -6.17 -14.23 -9.30
C GLU A 122 -6.50 -13.70 -10.71
N ASN A 123 -5.90 -12.55 -11.09
CA ASN A 123 -6.02 -11.92 -12.41
C ASN A 123 -7.44 -11.43 -12.78
N TYR A 124 -8.26 -11.09 -11.81
CA TYR A 124 -9.47 -10.32 -12.09
C TYR A 124 -9.11 -8.89 -12.51
N ASP A 125 -9.67 -8.45 -13.63
CA ASP A 125 -9.28 -7.19 -14.27
C ASP A 125 -9.96 -5.96 -13.65
N PHE A 126 -9.16 -5.09 -13.06
CA PHE A 126 -9.54 -3.78 -12.54
C PHE A 126 -8.87 -2.62 -13.29
N SER A 127 -8.05 -2.89 -14.32
CA SER A 127 -7.24 -1.88 -15.01
C SER A 127 -8.06 -0.81 -15.73
N HIS A 128 -9.29 -1.14 -16.08
CA HIS A 128 -10.23 -0.25 -16.76
C HIS A 128 -10.92 0.75 -15.83
N CYS A 129 -10.88 0.53 -14.49
CA CYS A 129 -11.54 1.38 -13.52
C CYS A 129 -10.80 2.72 -13.34
N LYS A 130 -11.50 3.84 -13.59
CA LYS A 130 -10.96 5.20 -13.47
C LYS A 130 -11.57 5.99 -12.33
N THR A 131 -12.59 5.45 -11.67
CA THR A 131 -13.28 6.06 -10.54
C THR A 131 -13.52 5.05 -9.44
N THR A 132 -13.65 5.53 -8.20
CA THR A 132 -14.00 4.67 -7.05
C THR A 132 -15.34 3.95 -7.25
N THR A 133 -16.30 4.59 -7.90
CA THR A 133 -17.62 4.01 -8.19
C THR A 133 -17.51 2.84 -9.18
N GLU A 134 -16.77 3.01 -10.27
CA GLU A 134 -16.50 1.92 -11.23
C GLU A 134 -15.76 0.79 -10.55
N PHE A 135 -14.74 1.11 -9.78
CA PHE A 135 -13.96 0.13 -9.06
C PHE A 135 -14.82 -0.71 -8.11
N MET A 136 -15.63 -0.08 -7.26
CA MET A 136 -16.51 -0.79 -6.33
C MET A 136 -17.55 -1.64 -7.04
N LYS A 137 -18.12 -1.17 -8.15
CA LYS A 137 -19.03 -1.97 -8.98
C LYS A 137 -18.34 -3.20 -9.54
N THR A 138 -17.13 -3.04 -10.07
CA THR A 138 -16.31 -4.13 -10.60
C THR A 138 -15.91 -5.11 -9.50
N TYR A 139 -15.49 -4.61 -8.34
CA TYR A 139 -15.20 -5.43 -7.16
C TYR A 139 -16.38 -6.32 -6.77
N HIS A 140 -17.58 -5.76 -6.63
CA HIS A 140 -18.75 -6.56 -6.25
C HIS A 140 -19.09 -7.63 -7.29
N ALA A 141 -18.93 -7.34 -8.59
CA ALA A 141 -19.16 -8.31 -9.65
C ALA A 141 -18.12 -9.44 -9.60
N HIS A 142 -16.84 -9.11 -9.46
CA HIS A 142 -15.76 -10.08 -9.36
C HIS A 142 -15.84 -10.92 -8.09
N ALA A 143 -16.11 -10.30 -6.94
CA ALA A 143 -16.28 -11.00 -5.68
C ALA A 143 -17.47 -11.98 -5.70
N LYS A 144 -18.59 -11.62 -6.35
CA LYS A 144 -19.69 -12.52 -6.56
C LYS A 144 -19.28 -13.71 -7.45
N HIS A 145 -18.64 -13.44 -8.57
CA HIS A 145 -18.17 -14.49 -9.48
C HIS A 145 -17.17 -15.43 -8.79
N ALA A 146 -16.18 -14.88 -8.04
CA ALA A 146 -15.21 -15.68 -7.31
C ALA A 146 -15.91 -16.52 -6.22
N TYR A 147 -16.87 -15.97 -5.48
CA TYR A 147 -17.60 -16.72 -4.47
C TYR A 147 -18.37 -17.92 -5.05
N GLU A 148 -18.92 -17.77 -6.25
CA GLU A 148 -19.66 -18.84 -6.94
C GLU A 148 -18.72 -19.93 -7.52
N ASN A 149 -17.52 -19.55 -7.98
CA ASN A 149 -16.67 -20.42 -8.81
C ASN A 149 -15.35 -20.83 -8.14
N ASP A 150 -14.88 -20.11 -7.11
CA ASP A 150 -13.64 -20.39 -6.42
C ASP A 150 -13.90 -20.86 -4.99
N SER A 151 -13.51 -22.11 -4.71
CA SER A 151 -13.70 -22.72 -3.39
C SER A 151 -12.86 -22.08 -2.30
N TRP A 152 -11.66 -21.57 -2.62
CA TRP A 152 -10.80 -20.89 -1.67
C TRP A 152 -11.35 -19.51 -1.29
N PHE A 153 -11.79 -18.72 -2.27
CA PHE A 153 -12.40 -17.42 -2.02
C PHE A 153 -13.69 -17.54 -1.20
N ARG A 154 -14.50 -18.56 -1.50
CA ARG A 154 -15.70 -18.89 -0.71
C ARG A 154 -15.34 -19.23 0.73
N TYR A 155 -14.38 -20.12 0.93
CA TYR A 155 -13.91 -20.50 2.28
C TYR A 155 -13.42 -19.27 3.06
N TYR A 156 -12.63 -18.40 2.44
CA TYR A 156 -12.12 -17.19 3.05
C TYR A 156 -13.26 -16.27 3.52
N ARG A 157 -14.26 -16.00 2.68
CA ARG A 157 -15.42 -15.18 3.04
C ARG A 157 -16.25 -15.78 4.15
N ASP A 158 -16.54 -17.05 4.08
CA ASP A 158 -17.34 -17.75 5.08
C ASP A 158 -16.63 -17.76 6.46
N ASP A 159 -15.31 -17.88 6.47
CA ASP A 159 -14.50 -17.78 7.69
C ASP A 159 -14.54 -16.36 8.29
N GLN A 160 -14.46 -15.32 7.48
CA GLN A 160 -14.58 -13.93 7.94
C GLN A 160 -15.95 -13.65 8.58
N VAL A 161 -17.03 -14.18 8.00
CA VAL A 161 -18.39 -14.04 8.55
C VAL A 161 -18.51 -14.74 9.91
N LYS A 162 -17.94 -15.95 10.04
CA LYS A 162 -17.93 -16.68 11.31
C LYS A 162 -17.18 -15.91 12.41
N ARG A 163 -15.97 -15.44 12.13
CA ARG A 163 -15.17 -14.67 13.10
C ARG A 163 -15.88 -13.41 13.58
N LYS A 164 -16.65 -12.74 12.71
CA LYS A 164 -17.46 -11.57 13.11
C LYS A 164 -18.68 -11.98 13.95
N GLY A 165 -19.28 -13.13 13.67
CA GLY A 165 -20.38 -13.67 14.47
C GLY A 165 -19.94 -14.07 15.88
N ASP A 166 -18.79 -14.70 15.99
CA ASP A 166 -18.22 -15.14 17.28
C ASP A 166 -17.80 -13.95 18.17
N SER A 167 -17.30 -12.83 17.57
CA SER A 167 -16.96 -11.64 18.35
C SER A 167 -18.16 -10.89 18.92
N PHE A 168 -19.36 -11.10 18.39
CA PHE A 168 -20.60 -10.53 18.93
C PHE A 168 -21.21 -11.37 20.07
N SER A 169 -20.88 -12.67 20.15
CA SER A 169 -21.36 -13.54 21.23
C SER A 169 -20.60 -13.35 22.54
N ASP A 170 -19.32 -12.95 22.46
CA ASP A 170 -18.48 -12.74 23.65
C ASP A 170 -18.78 -11.40 24.38
N GLU A 171 -19.48 -10.45 23.74
CA GLU A 171 -19.87 -9.17 24.35
C GLU A 171 -21.23 -9.20 25.06
N ILE A 172 -21.97 -10.31 24.98
CA ILE A 172 -23.33 -10.43 25.56
C ILE A 172 -23.32 -11.17 26.91
N ASP A 173 -22.24 -11.81 27.28
CA ASP A 173 -22.13 -12.62 28.51
C ASP A 173 -21.38 -11.91 29.67
N GLU A 174 -21.21 -10.57 29.62
CA GLU A 174 -20.81 -9.70 30.76
C GLU A 174 -21.97 -8.78 31.16
#